data_66da9aa6d279c0c3e67cde8101a1559d
#
_entry.id   66da9aa6d279c0c3e67cde8101a1559d
#
_cell.length_a   1.000
_cell.length_b   1.000
_cell.length_c   1.000
_cell.angle_alpha   90.00
_cell.angle_beta   90.00
_cell.angle_gamma   90.00
#
_symmetry.space_group_name_H-M   'P 1'
#
loop_
_entity.id
_entity.type
_entity.pdbx_description
1 polymer ?
#
loop_
_entity_poly.entity_id
_entity_poly.type
_entity_poly.pdbx_seq_one_letter_code
_entity_poly.pdbx_strand_id
1 'polypeptide(L)'
;MTATPATSSLPPAWAALQAALHQRRPVLVTYHGRQRRICPHALGFNNGRPMVLGYQTGGQTSTGALPANPRLRWRCLFIDEIDQLDLIVPPSPWATADNYNPARPFNFNADIVLAIPPPATSKAALR
;
A
#
# COMPACT_ATOMS: atom_id res chain seq x y z
N MET A 1 -21.27 -25.69 0.66
CA MET A 1 -21.04 -25.17 0.61
C MET A 1 -20.53 -24.38 0.39
N THR A 2 -20.45 -24.07 0.04
CA THR A 2 -20.03 -23.54 -0.23
C THR A 2 -19.75 -22.48 -0.14
N ALA A 3 -19.93 -22.12 -0.06
CA ALA A 3 -19.90 -21.05 -0.09
C ALA A 3 -19.16 -20.14 0.41
N THR A 4 -19.05 -19.58 1.01
CA THR A 4 -18.30 -18.88 1.47
C THR A 4 -17.45 -18.16 0.79
N PRO A 5 -17.56 -18.13 0.01
CA PRO A 5 -16.69 -17.79 -0.89
C PRO A 5 -16.08 -16.48 -0.92
N ALA A 6 -16.77 -15.46 -1.08
CA ALA A 6 -16.19 -14.19 -1.28
C ALA A 6 -15.18 -13.82 -0.23
N THR A 7 -15.52 -14.10 1.00
CA THR A 7 -14.61 -13.75 2.05
C THR A 7 -13.38 -14.55 2.00
N SER A 8 -13.49 -15.79 1.64
CA SER A 8 -12.32 -16.64 1.62
C SER A 8 -11.42 -16.32 0.45
N SER A 9 -11.86 -15.51 -0.49
CA SER A 9 -11.03 -15.18 -1.62
C SER A 9 -10.07 -14.04 -1.34
N LEU A 10 -10.22 -13.33 -0.23
CA LEU A 10 -9.28 -12.27 0.09
C LEU A 10 -8.04 -12.86 0.77
N PRO A 11 -6.86 -12.41 0.39
CA PRO A 11 -5.64 -12.88 1.03
C PRO A 11 -5.58 -12.45 2.49
N PRO A 12 -4.91 -13.21 3.35
CA PRO A 12 -4.79 -12.83 4.76
C PRO A 12 -4.19 -11.44 4.96
N ALA A 13 -3.31 -11.02 4.07
CA ALA A 13 -2.67 -9.71 4.22
C ALA A 13 -3.63 -8.55 4.00
N TRP A 14 -4.79 -8.78 3.38
CA TRP A 14 -5.74 -7.72 3.10
C TRP A 14 -6.15 -6.99 4.38
N ALA A 15 -6.57 -7.74 5.39
CA ALA A 15 -7.03 -7.12 6.64
C ALA A 15 -5.92 -6.35 7.34
N ALA A 16 -4.71 -6.88 7.33
CA ALA A 16 -3.58 -6.20 7.95
C ALA A 16 -3.24 -4.91 7.21
N LEU A 17 -3.30 -4.93 5.89
CA LEU A 17 -3.04 -3.73 5.10
C LEU A 17 -4.13 -2.70 5.30
N GLN A 18 -5.38 -3.13 5.41
CA GLN A 18 -6.49 -2.23 5.64
C GLN A 18 -6.34 -1.53 6.99
N ALA A 19 -5.99 -2.27 8.02
CA ALA A 19 -5.76 -1.69 9.33
C ALA A 19 -4.59 -0.71 9.32
N ALA A 20 -3.50 -1.07 8.68
CA ALA A 20 -2.33 -0.21 8.61
C ALA A 20 -2.63 1.08 7.84
N LEU A 21 -3.45 0.97 6.81
CA LEU A 21 -3.85 2.11 6.01
C LEU A 21 -4.66 3.09 6.86
N HIS A 22 -5.63 2.59 7.61
CA HIS A 22 -6.45 3.44 8.48
C HIS A 22 -5.63 4.08 9.59
N GLN A 23 -4.65 3.37 10.10
CA GLN A 23 -3.83 3.87 11.20
C GLN A 23 -2.64 4.70 10.73
N ARG A 24 -2.45 4.83 9.43
CA ARG A 24 -1.28 5.49 8.86
C ARG A 24 0.00 4.86 9.42
N ARG A 25 0.05 3.55 9.34
CA ARG A 25 1.15 2.81 9.92
C ARG A 25 1.93 2.07 8.84
N PRO A 26 3.24 2.33 8.69
CA PRO A 26 4.05 1.59 7.73
C PRO A 26 4.16 0.11 8.09
N VAL A 27 4.31 -0.73 7.09
CA VAL A 27 4.49 -2.16 7.28
C VAL A 27 5.71 -2.63 6.51
N LEU A 28 6.26 -3.76 6.94
CA LEU A 28 7.35 -4.41 6.25
C LEU A 28 6.77 -5.63 5.54
N VAL A 29 6.92 -5.68 4.24
CA VAL A 29 6.42 -6.80 3.45
C VAL A 29 7.56 -7.50 2.74
N THR A 30 7.44 -8.81 2.57
CA THR A 30 8.33 -9.56 1.70
C THR A 30 7.56 -9.85 0.42
N TYR A 31 8.07 -9.35 -0.68
CA TYR A 31 7.40 -9.43 -1.96
C TYR A 31 8.43 -9.86 -3.02
N HIS A 32 8.18 -10.97 -3.65
CA HIS A 32 9.11 -11.54 -4.64
C HIS A 32 10.53 -11.64 -4.07
N GLY A 33 10.61 -12.12 -2.82
CA GLY A 33 11.89 -12.35 -2.17
C GLY A 33 12.62 -11.12 -1.65
N ARG A 34 12.01 -9.95 -1.76
CA ARG A 34 12.64 -8.71 -1.30
C ARG A 34 11.81 -8.07 -0.21
N GLN A 35 12.48 -7.58 0.81
CA GLN A 35 11.82 -6.86 1.89
C GLN A 35 11.63 -5.41 1.51
N ARG A 36 10.44 -4.89 1.75
CA ARG A 36 10.08 -3.52 1.40
C ARG A 36 9.30 -2.91 2.55
N ARG A 37 9.68 -1.68 2.90
CA ARG A 37 8.93 -0.93 3.90
C ARG A 37 7.99 -0.03 3.15
N ILE A 38 6.70 -0.20 3.34
CA ILE A 38 5.71 0.57 2.60
C ILE A 38 4.69 1.21 3.52
N CYS A 39 4.17 2.35 3.07
CA CYS A 39 3.06 3.04 3.70
C CYS A 39 1.84 2.78 2.82
N PRO A 40 0.90 1.90 3.24
CA PRO A 40 -0.26 1.61 2.40
C PRO A 40 -1.17 2.81 2.23
N HIS A 41 -1.56 3.12 1.01
CA HIS A 41 -2.39 4.28 0.71
C HIS A 41 -3.73 3.90 0.09
N ALA A 42 -3.82 2.81 -0.63
CA ALA A 42 -5.06 2.42 -1.28
C ALA A 42 -5.11 0.90 -1.47
N LEU A 43 -6.33 0.38 -1.45
CA LEU A 43 -6.60 -1.04 -1.72
C LEU A 43 -7.60 -1.12 -2.84
N GLY A 44 -7.44 -2.08 -3.71
CA GLY A 44 -8.36 -2.26 -4.82
C GLY A 44 -8.12 -3.58 -5.54
N PHE A 45 -8.75 -3.71 -6.69
CA PHE A 45 -8.64 -4.91 -7.51
C PHE A 45 -8.30 -4.54 -8.95
N ASN A 46 -7.44 -5.33 -9.55
CA ASN A 46 -7.14 -5.22 -10.96
C ASN A 46 -7.50 -6.56 -11.59
N ASN A 47 -8.53 -6.57 -12.42
CA ASN A 47 -9.05 -7.81 -13.03
C ASN A 47 -9.32 -8.88 -11.97
N GLY A 48 -9.93 -8.47 -10.87
CA GLY A 48 -10.28 -9.37 -9.79
C GLY A 48 -9.14 -9.75 -8.85
N ARG A 49 -7.94 -9.25 -9.08
CA ARG A 49 -6.82 -9.54 -8.20
C ARG A 49 -6.62 -8.40 -7.20
N PRO A 50 -6.52 -8.71 -5.91
CA PRO A 50 -6.35 -7.67 -4.89
C PRO A 50 -4.97 -7.01 -4.97
N MET A 51 -4.96 -5.70 -4.86
CA MET A 51 -3.74 -4.90 -4.96
C MET A 51 -3.68 -3.86 -3.87
N VAL A 52 -2.47 -3.48 -3.51
CA VAL A 52 -2.23 -2.37 -2.60
C VAL A 52 -1.33 -1.35 -3.28
N LEU A 53 -1.67 -0.07 -3.12
CA LEU A 53 -0.76 1.01 -3.48
C LEU A 53 -0.01 1.37 -2.21
N GLY A 54 1.30 1.19 -2.21
CA GLY A 54 2.14 1.54 -1.09
C GLY A 54 3.21 2.52 -1.51
N TYR A 55 3.55 3.42 -0.61
CA TYR A 55 4.68 4.31 -0.82
C TYR A 55 5.88 3.67 -0.13
N GLN A 56 6.89 3.31 -0.91
CA GLN A 56 8.03 2.60 -0.37
C GLN A 56 9.03 3.57 0.24
N THR A 57 9.36 3.36 1.51
CA THR A 57 10.28 4.22 2.24
C THR A 57 11.60 3.53 2.54
N GLY A 58 11.70 2.23 2.28
CA GLY A 58 12.93 1.49 2.55
C GLY A 58 12.89 0.12 1.94
N GLY A 59 13.98 -0.58 2.05
CA GLY A 59 14.10 -1.92 1.51
C GLY A 59 14.53 -1.91 0.05
N GLN A 60 14.27 -3.03 -0.62
CA GLN A 60 14.77 -3.26 -1.97
C GLN A 60 13.66 -3.16 -3.00
N THR A 61 14.02 -2.78 -4.21
CA THR A 61 13.10 -2.83 -5.34
C THR A 61 13.55 -3.93 -6.29
N SER A 62 12.75 -4.20 -7.32
CA SER A 62 13.13 -5.21 -8.30
C SER A 62 14.38 -4.83 -9.08
N THR A 63 14.75 -3.57 -9.09
CA THR A 63 15.92 -3.09 -9.79
C THR A 63 17.04 -2.63 -8.87
N GLY A 64 16.91 -2.87 -7.57
CA GLY A 64 17.94 -2.53 -6.60
C GLY A 64 17.52 -1.46 -5.62
N ALA A 65 18.30 -0.39 -5.52
CA ALA A 65 18.07 0.64 -4.54
C ALA A 65 16.80 1.45 -4.82
N LEU A 66 16.25 2.02 -3.76
CA LEU A 66 15.09 2.88 -3.87
C LEU A 66 15.46 4.14 -4.65
N PRO A 67 14.63 4.59 -5.59
CA PRO A 67 14.93 5.80 -6.35
C PRO A 67 15.11 7.01 -5.45
N ALA A 68 16.02 7.89 -5.82
CA ALA A 68 16.24 9.12 -5.07
C ALA A 68 15.05 10.07 -5.21
N ASN A 69 14.38 10.07 -6.36
CA ASN A 69 13.23 10.94 -6.56
C ASN A 69 12.04 10.38 -5.77
N PRO A 70 11.51 11.13 -4.79
CA PRO A 70 10.42 10.63 -3.96
C PRO A 70 9.16 10.27 -4.74
N ARG A 71 8.92 10.93 -5.87
CA ARG A 71 7.72 10.65 -6.66
C ARG A 71 7.77 9.32 -7.38
N LEU A 72 8.93 8.67 -7.43
CA LEU A 72 9.10 7.40 -8.10
C LEU A 72 9.07 6.21 -7.15
N ARG A 73 8.69 6.43 -5.90
CA ARG A 73 8.70 5.37 -4.89
C ARG A 73 7.35 4.69 -4.68
N TRP A 74 6.38 4.97 -5.51
CA TRP A 74 5.08 4.32 -5.43
C TRP A 74 5.16 2.89 -5.97
N ARG A 75 4.52 1.96 -5.24
CA ARG A 75 4.52 0.55 -5.63
C ARG A 75 3.11 0.02 -5.62
N CYS A 76 2.72 -0.67 -6.69
CA CYS A 76 1.47 -1.41 -6.74
C CYS A 76 1.83 -2.88 -6.59
N LEU A 77 1.42 -3.47 -5.50
CA LEU A 77 1.75 -4.86 -5.22
C LEU A 77 0.50 -5.72 -5.24
N PHE A 78 0.59 -6.92 -5.81
CA PHE A 78 -0.49 -7.88 -5.71
C PHE A 78 -0.46 -8.47 -4.31
N ILE A 79 -1.56 -8.31 -3.58
CA ILE A 79 -1.60 -8.71 -2.18
C ILE A 79 -1.44 -10.22 -2.03
N ASP A 80 -1.95 -10.99 -3.00
CA ASP A 80 -1.82 -12.45 -2.94
C ASP A 80 -0.39 -12.93 -3.22
N GLU A 81 0.52 -12.03 -3.58
CA GLU A 81 1.92 -12.39 -3.78
C GLU A 81 2.82 -11.88 -2.64
N ILE A 82 2.22 -11.31 -1.60
CA ILE A 82 2.97 -10.93 -0.42
C ILE A 82 3.20 -12.19 0.41
N ASP A 83 4.45 -12.54 0.62
CA ASP A 83 4.79 -13.75 1.38
C ASP A 83 4.70 -13.55 2.88
N GLN A 84 5.05 -12.35 3.34
CA GLN A 84 5.07 -12.05 4.75
C GLN A 84 4.81 -10.57 4.97
N LEU A 85 4.06 -10.24 6.01
CA LEU A 85 3.76 -8.87 6.35
C LEU A 85 3.87 -8.70 7.86
N ASP A 86 4.65 -7.71 8.29
CA ASP A 86 4.82 -7.42 9.71
C ASP A 86 4.62 -5.93 9.97
N LEU A 87 4.07 -5.62 11.13
CA LEU A 87 4.03 -4.24 11.57
C LEU A 87 5.43 -3.85 12.03
N ILE A 88 5.78 -2.61 11.79
CA ILE A 88 7.08 -2.10 12.21
C ILE A 88 6.95 -1.62 13.64
N VAL A 89 7.80 -2.14 14.53
CA VAL A 89 7.77 -1.83 15.95
C VAL A 89 9.15 -1.39 16.37
N PRO A 90 9.29 -0.20 16.97
CA PRO A 90 8.24 0.79 17.18
C PRO A 90 7.76 1.37 15.84
N PRO A 91 6.58 2.01 15.82
CA PRO A 91 6.07 2.53 14.55
C PRO A 91 7.01 3.53 13.92
N SER A 92 7.18 3.41 12.59
CA SER A 92 7.96 4.36 11.83
C SER A 92 7.07 5.50 11.40
N PRO A 93 7.66 6.65 11.05
CA PRO A 93 6.86 7.75 10.54
C PRO A 93 6.19 7.39 9.21
N TRP A 94 4.99 7.90 9.01
CA TRP A 94 4.27 7.75 7.75
C TRP A 94 4.86 8.70 6.72
N ALA A 95 4.97 8.24 5.50
CA ALA A 95 5.50 9.07 4.42
C ALA A 95 4.63 8.94 3.18
N THR A 96 4.65 9.97 2.38
CA THR A 96 3.90 10.02 1.14
C THR A 96 4.65 10.94 0.17
N ALA A 97 4.11 11.09 -1.03
CA ALA A 97 4.66 12.04 -2.00
C ALA A 97 3.51 12.88 -2.54
N ASP A 98 3.84 14.06 -3.04
CA ASP A 98 2.85 15.05 -3.44
C ASP A 98 2.12 14.67 -4.74
N ASN A 99 2.54 13.64 -5.43
CA ASN A 99 1.85 13.16 -6.62
C ASN A 99 0.80 12.09 -6.31
N TYR A 100 0.50 11.85 -5.03
CA TYR A 100 -0.56 10.93 -4.66
C TYR A 100 -1.92 11.52 -5.02
N ASN A 101 -2.74 10.74 -5.69
CA ASN A 101 -4.09 11.17 -6.06
C ASN A 101 -5.09 10.12 -5.61
N PRO A 102 -5.84 10.36 -4.52
CA PRO A 102 -6.79 9.36 -4.02
C PRO A 102 -7.96 9.08 -4.96
N ALA A 103 -8.26 9.99 -5.87
CA ALA A 103 -9.31 9.76 -6.86
C ALA A 103 -8.84 8.78 -7.94
N ARG A 104 -7.55 8.70 -8.16
CA ARG A 104 -6.97 7.76 -9.10
C ARG A 104 -5.62 7.29 -8.56
N PRO A 105 -5.66 6.45 -7.50
CA PRO A 105 -4.43 6.08 -6.80
C PRO A 105 -3.53 5.17 -7.62
N PHE A 106 -4.11 4.36 -8.51
CA PHE A 106 -3.32 3.50 -9.37
C PHE A 106 -3.14 4.19 -10.72
N ASN A 107 -2.04 3.94 -11.39
CA ASN A 107 -1.78 4.55 -12.69
C ASN A 107 -2.40 3.78 -13.84
N PHE A 108 -3.40 2.97 -13.56
CA PHE A 108 -4.16 2.22 -14.54
C PHE A 108 -5.58 2.04 -13.99
N ASN A 109 -6.49 1.53 -14.80
CA ASN A 109 -7.85 1.31 -14.34
C ASN A 109 -7.88 0.19 -13.33
N ALA A 110 -8.43 0.48 -12.17
CA ALA A 110 -8.59 -0.50 -11.11
C ALA A 110 -9.86 -0.20 -10.34
N ASP A 111 -10.43 -1.23 -9.72
CA ASP A 111 -11.59 -1.06 -8.86
C ASP A 111 -11.08 -0.68 -7.48
N ILE A 112 -11.27 0.56 -7.10
CA ILE A 112 -10.77 1.07 -5.83
C ILE A 112 -11.75 0.72 -4.73
N VAL A 113 -11.27 0.04 -3.69
CA VAL A 113 -12.09 -0.27 -2.54
C VAL A 113 -11.92 0.79 -1.46
N LEU A 114 -10.69 1.24 -1.26
CA LEU A 114 -10.38 2.16 -0.19
C LEU A 114 -9.14 2.96 -0.57
N ALA A 115 -9.21 4.27 -0.42
CA ALA A 115 -8.06 5.14 -0.64
C ALA A 115 -8.08 6.21 0.43
N ILE A 116 -6.96 6.38 1.13
CA ILE A 116 -6.92 7.39 2.16
C ILE A 116 -6.82 8.77 1.52
N PRO A 117 -7.32 9.79 2.20
CA PRO A 117 -7.16 11.14 1.69
C PRO A 117 -5.70 11.58 1.81
N PRO A 118 -5.29 12.56 1.01
CA PRO A 118 -3.93 13.08 1.18
C PRO A 118 -3.82 13.79 2.52
N PRO A 119 -2.62 13.96 3.02
CA PRO A 119 -2.45 14.70 4.26
C PRO A 119 -3.00 16.09 4.09
N ALA A 120 -3.96 16.40 4.92
CA ALA A 120 -4.61 17.68 4.77
C ALA A 120 -3.88 18.77 5.47
N THR A 121 -3.04 18.34 6.35
CA THR A 121 -2.44 19.26 7.21
C THR A 121 -1.81 20.39 6.54
N SER A 122 -1.03 20.10 5.61
CA SER A 122 -0.25 21.13 5.10
C SER A 122 -1.09 22.23 4.56
N LYS A 123 -2.03 21.88 3.73
CA LYS A 123 -2.75 22.85 3.16
C LYS A 123 -3.71 23.49 4.01
N ALA A 124 -4.38 22.76 4.72
CA ALA A 124 -5.36 23.29 5.60
C ALA A 124 -4.72 24.23 6.57
N ALA A 125 -3.59 23.89 7.05
CA ALA A 125 -2.95 24.72 8.03
C ALA A 125 -2.52 26.05 7.47
N LEU A 126 -2.35 26.11 6.20
CA LEU A 126 -1.91 27.34 5.62
C LEU A 126 -3.00 28.36 5.40
N ARG A 127 -4.19 27.98 5.65
CA ARG A 127 -5.24 28.91 5.38
C ARG A 127 -5.43 29.83 6.51
#